data_30752eb412ebeefde556afc6860f184a
#
_entry.id   30752eb412ebeefde556afc6860f184a
#
_cell.length_a   1.000
_cell.length_b   1.000
_cell.length_c   1.000
_cell.angle_alpha   90.00
_cell.angle_beta   90.00
_cell.angle_gamma   90.00
#
_symmetry.space_group_name_H-M   'P 1'
#
loop_
_entity.id
_entity.type
_entity.pdbx_description
1 polymer ?
#
loop_
_entity_poly.entity_id
_entity_poly.type
_entity_poly.pdbx_seq_one_letter_code
_entity_poly.pdbx_strand_id
1 'polypeptide(L)'
;MDEEKRKIAVQAYYGMCSFMDSNVGKLLTELKQCDIYDDTTIIYASDHGESLGNRGLWGKMTMYEDSASIPLIIKGPNFKKNQMCKTPVTLIDLYPTIFDILSLDHVASEANIDGESLRAIANKTYDKNRCVLSEYHGAGSYGGAFMLRMGDYKYIYYVGHQPEVFDIKSDPNEKRNLANDPSFRSLVDMLDNALRSIINPESVDEAARSDQKKMLKDVGGIDFVLNRG
;
A
#
# COMPACT_ATOMS: atom_id res chain seq x y z
N MET A 1 -3.77 -1.21 26.24
CA MET A 1 -3.67 0.26 26.44
C MET A 1 -5.01 0.72 26.96
N ASP A 2 -5.05 1.55 28.01
CA ASP A 2 -6.32 2.12 28.49
C ASP A 2 -6.85 3.19 27.50
N GLU A 3 -8.14 3.51 27.62
CA GLU A 3 -8.83 4.39 26.68
C GLU A 3 -8.28 5.83 26.69
N GLU A 4 -7.79 6.30 27.84
CA GLU A 4 -7.21 7.63 27.97
C GLU A 4 -5.88 7.73 27.20
N LYS A 5 -5.00 6.76 27.38
CA LYS A 5 -3.74 6.69 26.64
C LYS A 5 -3.97 6.53 25.13
N ARG A 6 -5.00 5.76 24.74
CA ARG A 6 -5.39 5.64 23.34
C ARG A 6 -5.79 7.00 22.75
N LYS A 7 -6.61 7.77 23.45
CA LYS A 7 -7.01 9.11 23.01
C LYS A 7 -5.82 10.05 22.87
N ILE A 8 -4.91 10.05 23.82
CA ILE A 8 -3.68 10.88 23.76
C ILE A 8 -2.85 10.49 22.54
N ALA A 9 -2.64 9.20 22.29
CA ALA A 9 -1.87 8.74 21.13
C ALA A 9 -2.53 9.16 19.80
N VAL A 10 -3.84 9.02 19.67
CA VAL A 10 -4.60 9.44 18.49
C VAL A 10 -4.52 10.96 18.29
N GLN A 11 -4.66 11.75 19.37
CA GLN A 11 -4.52 13.21 19.30
C GLN A 11 -3.11 13.62 18.86
N ALA A 12 -2.07 12.96 19.36
CA ALA A 12 -0.69 13.22 18.95
C ALA A 12 -0.49 12.91 17.46
N TYR A 13 -1.06 11.81 16.95
CA TYR A 13 -0.99 11.48 15.54
C TYR A 13 -1.68 12.54 14.66
N TYR A 14 -2.89 12.99 15.01
CA TYR A 14 -3.56 14.06 14.29
C TYR A 14 -2.80 15.39 14.37
N GLY A 15 -2.13 15.65 15.49
CA GLY A 15 -1.21 16.79 15.60
C GLY A 15 -0.06 16.73 14.60
N MET A 16 0.53 15.56 14.40
CA MET A 16 1.55 15.33 13.38
C MET A 16 1.00 15.51 11.96
N CYS A 17 -0.22 15.03 11.68
CA CYS A 17 -0.89 15.26 10.41
C CYS A 17 -1.08 16.75 10.12
N SER A 18 -1.55 17.53 11.10
CA SER A 18 -1.71 18.98 10.97
C SER A 18 -0.37 19.70 10.75
N PHE A 19 0.69 19.25 11.42
CA PHE A 19 2.04 19.77 11.23
C PHE A 19 2.55 19.49 9.80
N MET A 20 2.34 18.26 9.29
CA MET A 20 2.70 17.88 7.92
C MET A 20 1.94 18.72 6.90
N ASP A 21 0.62 18.84 7.05
CA ASP A 21 -0.23 19.65 6.17
C ASP A 21 0.25 21.11 6.11
N SER A 22 0.60 21.69 7.26
CA SER A 22 1.17 23.05 7.35
C SER A 22 2.48 23.19 6.58
N ASN A 23 3.36 22.17 6.62
CA ASN A 23 4.62 22.17 5.87
C ASN A 23 4.40 22.02 4.37
N VAL A 24 3.47 21.16 3.95
CA VAL A 24 3.05 21.06 2.55
C VAL A 24 2.54 22.42 2.07
N GLY A 25 1.69 23.09 2.88
CA GLY A 25 1.18 24.43 2.56
C GLY A 25 2.29 25.47 2.33
N LYS A 26 3.37 25.43 3.11
CA LYS A 26 4.55 26.30 2.90
C LYS A 26 5.23 26.00 1.57
N LEU A 27 5.48 24.74 1.25
CA LEU A 27 6.07 24.35 -0.05
C LEU A 27 5.22 24.83 -1.23
N LEU A 28 3.90 24.67 -1.16
CA LEU A 28 3.00 25.12 -2.22
C LEU A 28 3.02 26.66 -2.36
N THR A 29 3.19 27.39 -1.25
CA THR A 29 3.30 28.83 -1.25
C THR A 29 4.59 29.29 -1.93
N GLU A 30 5.72 28.67 -1.61
CA GLU A 30 7.01 28.99 -2.24
C GLU A 30 6.99 28.71 -3.76
N LEU A 31 6.42 27.59 -4.19
CA LEU A 31 6.26 27.29 -5.63
C LEU A 31 5.45 28.40 -6.35
N LYS A 32 4.42 28.95 -5.70
CA LYS A 32 3.62 30.05 -6.24
C LYS A 32 4.40 31.37 -6.26
N GLN A 33 5.18 31.67 -5.24
CA GLN A 33 6.02 32.88 -5.18
C GLN A 33 7.14 32.85 -6.23
N CYS A 34 7.62 31.65 -6.58
CA CYS A 34 8.62 31.43 -7.64
C CYS A 34 8.01 31.36 -9.04
N ASP A 35 6.71 31.52 -9.22
CA ASP A 35 5.98 31.43 -10.50
C ASP A 35 6.16 30.08 -11.23
N ILE A 36 6.48 29.00 -10.50
CA ILE A 36 6.67 27.65 -11.09
C ILE A 36 5.58 26.65 -10.66
N TYR A 37 4.60 27.09 -9.86
CA TYR A 37 3.57 26.21 -9.32
C TYR A 37 2.75 25.48 -10.39
N ASP A 38 2.38 26.18 -11.47
CA ASP A 38 1.53 25.60 -12.51
C ASP A 38 2.28 24.62 -13.42
N ASP A 39 3.57 24.82 -13.59
CA ASP A 39 4.46 23.96 -14.38
C ASP A 39 5.06 22.80 -13.60
N THR A 40 4.86 22.79 -12.25
CA THR A 40 5.38 21.73 -11.39
C THR A 40 4.37 20.61 -11.21
N THR A 41 4.79 19.36 -11.46
CA THR A 41 4.03 18.18 -11.02
C THR A 41 4.33 17.90 -9.55
N ILE A 42 3.28 17.82 -8.76
CA ILE A 42 3.34 17.57 -7.32
C ILE A 42 2.64 16.24 -7.05
N ILE A 43 3.34 15.33 -6.40
CA ILE A 43 2.81 14.03 -5.98
C ILE A 43 2.88 13.98 -4.45
N TYR A 44 1.73 13.81 -3.82
CA TYR A 44 1.63 13.58 -2.38
C TYR A 44 1.18 12.14 -2.15
N ALA A 45 1.97 11.38 -1.40
CA ALA A 45 1.68 10.00 -1.03
C ALA A 45 2.25 9.70 0.36
N SER A 46 1.82 8.58 0.95
CA SER A 46 2.46 7.97 2.11
C SER A 46 3.01 6.59 1.72
N ASP A 47 3.97 6.08 2.47
CA ASP A 47 4.51 4.72 2.32
C ASP A 47 3.57 3.66 2.90
N HIS A 48 2.89 3.97 4.00
CA HIS A 48 1.91 3.12 4.68
C HIS A 48 0.95 3.97 5.52
N GLY A 49 -0.09 3.35 6.04
CA GLY A 49 -1.02 3.92 7.01
C GLY A 49 -0.62 3.65 8.45
N GLU A 50 -1.59 3.76 9.37
CA GLU A 50 -1.42 3.54 10.81
C GLU A 50 -2.73 3.03 11.42
N SER A 51 -2.69 1.94 12.17
CA SER A 51 -3.88 1.30 12.74
C SER A 51 -4.56 2.10 13.85
N LEU A 52 -3.83 2.94 14.60
CA LEU A 52 -4.36 3.86 15.63
C LEU A 52 -5.28 3.21 16.68
N GLY A 53 -5.01 1.95 17.03
CA GLY A 53 -5.83 1.18 17.96
C GLY A 53 -7.05 0.51 17.33
N ASN A 54 -7.26 0.64 16.03
CA ASN A 54 -8.30 -0.10 15.33
C ASN A 54 -8.04 -1.61 15.46
N ARG A 55 -9.07 -2.42 15.69
CA ARG A 55 -8.95 -3.84 16.02
C ARG A 55 -7.98 -4.16 17.19
N GLY A 56 -7.68 -3.18 18.05
CA GLY A 56 -6.65 -3.30 19.08
C GLY A 56 -5.22 -3.26 18.55
N LEU A 57 -5.02 -2.97 17.26
CA LEU A 57 -3.72 -2.93 16.59
C LEU A 57 -3.12 -1.52 16.56
N TRP A 58 -1.79 -1.46 16.62
CA TRP A 58 -0.99 -0.25 16.49
C TRP A 58 0.11 -0.50 15.46
N GLY A 59 0.50 0.55 14.76
CA GLY A 59 1.46 0.44 13.66
C GLY A 59 0.82 -0.05 12.36
N LYS A 60 1.61 -0.70 11.53
CA LYS A 60 1.38 -0.89 10.09
C LYS A 60 1.65 -2.31 9.57
N MET A 61 1.75 -3.28 10.47
CA MET A 61 2.20 -4.65 10.14
C MET A 61 1.04 -5.56 9.70
N THR A 62 0.02 -5.00 9.05
CA THR A 62 -1.16 -5.73 8.58
C THR A 62 -1.54 -5.29 7.16
N MET A 63 -2.42 -6.07 6.51
CA MET A 63 -2.96 -5.77 5.17
C MET A 63 -4.34 -5.09 5.21
N TYR A 64 -4.84 -4.72 6.38
CA TYR A 64 -6.09 -3.96 6.51
C TYR A 64 -5.94 -2.53 5.96
N GLU A 65 -7.09 -1.92 5.58
CA GLU A 65 -7.12 -0.57 5.00
C GLU A 65 -6.37 0.47 5.86
N ASP A 66 -6.48 0.38 7.19
CA ASP A 66 -5.78 1.30 8.10
C ASP A 66 -4.25 1.33 7.88
N SER A 67 -3.68 0.20 7.45
CA SER A 67 -2.24 0.02 7.25
C SER A 67 -1.84 0.11 5.77
N ALA A 68 -2.63 -0.50 4.87
CA ALA A 68 -2.27 -0.68 3.47
C ALA A 68 -2.84 0.39 2.53
N SER A 69 -3.94 1.05 2.92
CA SER A 69 -4.52 2.13 2.12
C SER A 69 -3.85 3.47 2.46
N ILE A 70 -3.31 4.12 1.44
CA ILE A 70 -2.55 5.36 1.57
C ILE A 70 -3.17 6.47 0.73
N PRO A 71 -3.01 7.75 1.12
CA PRO A 71 -3.37 8.87 0.25
C PRO A 71 -2.47 8.89 -0.98
N LEU A 72 -3.05 9.24 -2.12
CA LEU A 72 -2.31 9.55 -3.34
C LEU A 72 -3.01 10.70 -4.07
N ILE A 73 -2.34 11.85 -4.12
CA ILE A 73 -2.84 13.07 -4.75
C ILE A 73 -1.81 13.54 -5.76
N ILE A 74 -2.25 13.82 -6.99
CA ILE A 74 -1.37 14.32 -8.04
C ILE A 74 -1.94 15.61 -8.61
N LYS A 75 -1.10 16.62 -8.72
CA LYS A 75 -1.35 17.88 -9.43
C LYS A 75 -0.21 18.10 -10.43
N GLY A 76 -0.54 18.45 -11.64
CA GLY A 76 0.47 18.79 -12.64
C GLY A 76 -0.14 19.19 -13.99
N PRO A 77 0.67 19.70 -14.94
CA PRO A 77 0.18 20.21 -16.22
C PRO A 77 -0.66 19.20 -17.01
N ASN A 78 -0.31 17.91 -16.95
CA ASN A 78 -0.92 16.85 -17.74
C ASN A 78 -1.94 16.01 -16.96
N PHE A 79 -2.41 16.49 -15.79
CA PHE A 79 -3.43 15.83 -14.99
C PHE A 79 -4.73 16.63 -14.97
N LYS A 80 -5.85 15.92 -15.14
CA LYS A 80 -7.18 16.55 -15.07
C LYS A 80 -7.47 17.03 -13.65
N LYS A 81 -7.95 18.27 -13.52
CA LYS A 81 -8.36 18.84 -12.24
C LYS A 81 -9.67 18.19 -11.75
N ASN A 82 -9.83 18.10 -10.43
CA ASN A 82 -11.04 17.61 -9.77
C ASN A 82 -11.51 16.21 -10.23
N GLN A 83 -10.57 15.34 -10.55
CA GLN A 83 -10.85 13.96 -10.94
C GLN A 83 -10.53 13.02 -9.79
N MET A 84 -11.41 12.05 -9.55
CA MET A 84 -11.15 10.89 -8.69
C MET A 84 -11.02 9.65 -9.57
N CYS A 85 -9.88 8.99 -9.52
CA CYS A 85 -9.66 7.68 -10.16
C CYS A 85 -9.95 6.58 -9.14
N LYS A 86 -10.79 5.60 -9.52
CA LYS A 86 -11.15 4.45 -8.66
C LYS A 86 -10.38 3.17 -8.98
N THR A 87 -9.67 3.15 -10.11
CA THR A 87 -8.81 2.00 -10.46
C THR A 87 -7.76 1.80 -9.38
N PRO A 88 -7.59 0.59 -8.83
CA PRO A 88 -6.56 0.32 -7.84
C PRO A 88 -5.17 0.66 -8.37
N VAL A 89 -4.38 1.33 -7.55
CA VAL A 89 -3.00 1.74 -7.86
C VAL A 89 -2.06 1.40 -6.72
N THR A 90 -0.77 1.40 -6.97
CA THR A 90 0.28 1.06 -6.00
C THR A 90 1.44 2.05 -6.09
N LEU A 91 2.30 2.11 -5.08
CA LEU A 91 3.50 2.96 -5.10
C LEU A 91 4.48 2.60 -6.22
N ILE A 92 4.46 1.35 -6.71
CA ILE A 92 5.26 0.93 -7.86
C ILE A 92 4.92 1.74 -9.11
N ASP A 93 3.68 2.20 -9.25
CA ASP A 93 3.20 3.02 -10.37
C ASP A 93 3.83 4.43 -10.39
N LEU A 94 4.42 4.89 -9.28
CA LEU A 94 5.07 6.20 -9.22
C LEU A 94 6.28 6.29 -10.14
N TYR A 95 7.07 5.23 -10.21
CA TYR A 95 8.29 5.22 -11.01
C TYR A 95 7.99 5.39 -12.51
N PRO A 96 7.17 4.55 -13.16
CA PRO A 96 6.80 4.77 -14.56
C PRO A 96 6.04 6.09 -14.78
N THR A 97 5.32 6.61 -13.77
CA THR A 97 4.67 7.92 -13.85
C THR A 97 5.68 9.05 -14.00
N ILE A 98 6.79 9.01 -13.25
CA ILE A 98 7.85 10.02 -13.34
C ILE A 98 8.48 10.00 -14.73
N PHE A 99 8.78 8.82 -15.28
CA PHE A 99 9.34 8.71 -16.64
C PHE A 99 8.37 9.22 -17.70
N ASP A 100 7.09 8.91 -17.58
CA ASP A 100 6.04 9.40 -18.48
C ASP A 100 5.91 10.94 -18.41
N ILE A 101 5.96 11.54 -17.22
CA ILE A 101 5.91 13.00 -17.04
C ILE A 101 7.12 13.67 -17.69
N LEU A 102 8.29 13.06 -17.59
CA LEU A 102 9.55 13.57 -18.14
C LEU A 102 9.77 13.21 -19.62
N SER A 103 8.81 12.49 -20.24
CA SER A 103 8.93 11.98 -21.62
C SER A 103 10.16 11.08 -21.85
N LEU A 104 10.46 10.26 -20.83
CA LEU A 104 11.58 9.31 -20.82
C LEU A 104 11.10 7.84 -20.93
N ASP A 105 9.98 7.59 -21.61
CA ASP A 105 9.34 6.27 -21.72
C ASP A 105 10.26 5.20 -22.31
N HIS A 106 11.19 5.59 -23.20
CA HIS A 106 12.19 4.68 -23.76
C HIS A 106 13.13 4.12 -22.70
N VAL A 107 13.51 4.91 -21.70
CA VAL A 107 14.37 4.46 -20.59
C VAL A 107 13.58 3.50 -19.68
N ALA A 108 12.30 3.78 -19.44
CA ALA A 108 11.44 2.91 -18.66
C ALA A 108 11.24 1.52 -19.32
N SER A 109 11.07 1.47 -20.65
CA SER A 109 10.90 0.22 -21.39
C SER A 109 12.18 -0.64 -21.40
N GLU A 110 13.35 -0.01 -21.53
CA GLU A 110 14.64 -0.70 -21.46
C GLU A 110 14.94 -1.28 -20.06
N ALA A 111 14.50 -0.60 -19.01
CA ALA A 111 14.73 -1.02 -17.63
C ALA A 111 13.77 -2.12 -17.14
N ASN A 112 12.80 -2.55 -17.97
CA ASN A 112 11.77 -3.55 -17.60
C ASN A 112 11.11 -3.25 -16.25
N ILE A 113 10.57 -2.02 -16.11
CA ILE A 113 10.01 -1.50 -14.87
C ILE A 113 8.61 -2.05 -14.67
N ASP A 114 8.32 -2.55 -13.47
CA ASP A 114 6.98 -2.91 -13.04
C ASP A 114 6.11 -1.65 -12.81
N GLY A 115 4.79 -1.84 -12.89
CA GLY A 115 3.81 -0.76 -12.70
C GLY A 115 3.36 -0.12 -14.02
N GLU A 116 2.45 0.84 -13.91
CA GLU A 116 1.87 1.58 -15.03
C GLU A 116 1.77 3.06 -14.64
N SER A 117 1.99 3.98 -15.61
CA SER A 117 1.85 5.42 -15.37
C SER A 117 0.47 5.77 -14.81
N LEU A 118 0.45 6.44 -13.64
CA LEU A 118 -0.77 6.95 -13.02
C LEU A 118 -1.51 7.94 -13.91
N ARG A 119 -0.80 8.66 -14.79
CA ARG A 119 -1.39 9.53 -15.81
C ARG A 119 -2.16 8.71 -16.83
N ALA A 120 -1.60 7.61 -17.29
CA ALA A 120 -2.26 6.68 -18.20
C ALA A 120 -3.49 6.04 -17.55
N ILE A 121 -3.35 5.56 -16.31
CA ILE A 121 -4.45 4.96 -15.54
C ILE A 121 -5.58 5.99 -15.32
N ALA A 122 -5.27 7.21 -14.91
CA ALA A 122 -6.25 8.24 -14.62
C ALA A 122 -7.03 8.70 -15.88
N ASN A 123 -6.48 8.53 -17.07
CA ASN A 123 -7.14 8.88 -18.33
C ASN A 123 -8.00 7.74 -18.92
N LYS A 124 -7.88 6.52 -18.40
CA LYS A 124 -8.73 5.38 -18.78
C LYS A 124 -10.06 5.39 -18.03
N THR A 125 -11.02 4.61 -18.53
CA THR A 125 -12.19 4.22 -17.75
C THR A 125 -11.78 3.36 -16.56
N TYR A 126 -12.62 3.32 -15.51
CA TYR A 126 -12.37 2.47 -14.34
C TYR A 126 -12.10 1.02 -14.74
N ASP A 127 -10.91 0.54 -14.44
CA ASP A 127 -10.51 -0.84 -14.65
C ASP A 127 -10.69 -1.64 -13.36
N LYS A 128 -11.80 -2.38 -13.30
CA LYS A 128 -12.14 -3.24 -12.17
C LYS A 128 -11.31 -4.54 -12.13
N ASN A 129 -10.63 -4.89 -13.20
CA ASN A 129 -9.84 -6.12 -13.30
C ASN A 129 -8.35 -5.90 -13.01
N ARG A 130 -7.92 -4.63 -12.93
CA ARG A 130 -6.54 -4.33 -12.55
C ARG A 130 -6.27 -4.84 -11.14
N CYS A 131 -5.23 -5.66 -11.02
CA CYS A 131 -4.73 -6.19 -9.76
C CYS A 131 -3.54 -5.37 -9.28
N VAL A 132 -3.52 -5.05 -7.99
CA VAL A 132 -2.33 -4.52 -7.33
C VAL A 132 -1.99 -5.39 -6.13
N LEU A 133 -0.69 -5.67 -5.96
CA LEU A 133 -0.14 -6.54 -4.94
C LEU A 133 0.59 -5.71 -3.88
N SER A 134 0.44 -6.11 -2.63
CA SER A 134 1.29 -5.70 -1.51
C SER A 134 1.69 -6.92 -0.72
N GLU A 135 2.93 -6.97 -0.23
CA GLU A 135 3.45 -8.10 0.54
C GLU A 135 4.22 -7.61 1.78
N TYR A 136 4.22 -8.44 2.81
CA TYR A 136 4.92 -8.14 4.05
C TYR A 136 5.56 -9.39 4.65
N HIS A 137 6.86 -9.31 4.93
CA HIS A 137 7.68 -10.39 5.47
C HIS A 137 8.45 -9.96 6.72
N GLY A 138 7.98 -8.93 7.41
CA GLY A 138 8.69 -8.30 8.51
C GLY A 138 8.34 -8.82 9.89
N ALA A 139 8.84 -8.11 10.91
CA ALA A 139 8.58 -8.40 12.32
C ALA A 139 7.07 -8.37 12.63
N GLY A 140 6.63 -9.26 13.53
CA GLY A 140 5.22 -9.38 13.94
C GLY A 140 4.37 -10.24 13.01
N SER A 141 4.88 -10.69 11.86
CA SER A 141 4.20 -11.66 11.00
C SER A 141 4.75 -13.07 11.23
N TYR A 142 3.85 -14.02 11.43
CA TYR A 142 4.22 -15.43 11.58
C TYR A 142 4.64 -16.08 10.24
N GLY A 143 4.15 -15.55 9.13
CA GLY A 143 4.45 -15.95 7.76
C GLY A 143 4.32 -14.77 6.81
N GLY A 144 4.67 -14.95 5.55
CA GLY A 144 4.44 -13.96 4.51
C GLY A 144 2.96 -13.60 4.44
N ALA A 145 2.68 -12.31 4.36
CA ALA A 145 1.35 -11.76 4.15
C ALA A 145 1.28 -11.13 2.76
N PHE A 146 0.25 -11.49 2.00
CA PHE A 146 0.04 -11.03 0.63
C PHE A 146 -1.35 -10.43 0.51
N MET A 147 -1.46 -9.22 -0.01
CA MET A 147 -2.74 -8.56 -0.25
C MET A 147 -2.88 -8.26 -1.74
N LEU A 148 -3.97 -8.74 -2.34
CA LEU A 148 -4.40 -8.40 -3.67
C LEU A 148 -5.61 -7.47 -3.61
N ARG A 149 -5.52 -6.32 -4.26
CA ARG A 149 -6.65 -5.44 -4.50
C ARG A 149 -7.09 -5.54 -5.95
N MET A 150 -8.35 -5.92 -6.19
CA MET A 150 -8.93 -6.02 -7.53
C MET A 150 -10.35 -5.44 -7.52
N GLY A 151 -10.57 -4.38 -8.26
CA GLY A 151 -11.84 -3.66 -8.28
C GLY A 151 -12.29 -3.22 -6.89
N ASP A 152 -13.46 -3.65 -6.45
CA ASP A 152 -14.03 -3.34 -5.12
C ASP A 152 -13.60 -4.36 -4.04
N TYR A 153 -12.86 -5.43 -4.41
CA TYR A 153 -12.49 -6.51 -3.51
C TYR A 153 -11.03 -6.43 -3.06
N LYS A 154 -10.80 -6.84 -1.81
CA LYS A 154 -9.49 -7.09 -1.23
C LYS A 154 -9.41 -8.56 -0.80
N TYR A 155 -8.34 -9.22 -1.19
CA TYR A 155 -7.98 -10.57 -0.80
C TYR A 155 -6.70 -10.52 0.01
N ILE A 156 -6.67 -11.12 1.18
CA ILE A 156 -5.48 -11.20 2.04
C ILE A 156 -5.19 -12.68 2.28
N TYR A 157 -3.96 -13.09 1.98
CA TYR A 157 -3.48 -14.44 2.23
C TYR A 157 -2.25 -14.40 3.15
N TYR A 158 -2.34 -15.05 4.27
CA TYR A 158 -1.21 -15.32 5.16
C TYR A 158 -0.78 -16.76 4.93
N VAL A 159 0.50 -16.99 4.61
CA VAL A 159 1.00 -18.33 4.28
C VAL A 159 0.71 -19.32 5.40
N GLY A 160 0.02 -20.43 5.06
CA GLY A 160 -0.40 -21.46 5.99
C GLY A 160 -1.71 -21.18 6.74
N HIS A 161 -2.42 -20.10 6.43
CA HIS A 161 -3.69 -19.75 7.07
C HIS A 161 -4.83 -19.63 6.04
N GLN A 162 -6.06 -19.61 6.54
CA GLN A 162 -7.23 -19.32 5.70
C GLN A 162 -7.19 -17.85 5.24
N PRO A 163 -7.59 -17.57 4.00
CA PRO A 163 -7.58 -16.21 3.48
C PRO A 163 -8.70 -15.37 4.08
N GLU A 164 -8.56 -14.06 3.91
CA GLU A 164 -9.62 -13.09 4.18
C GLU A 164 -10.01 -12.38 2.88
N VAL A 165 -11.32 -12.14 2.71
CA VAL A 165 -11.88 -11.41 1.56
C VAL A 165 -12.83 -10.35 2.06
N PHE A 166 -12.66 -9.13 1.56
CA PHE A 166 -13.51 -7.99 1.90
C PHE A 166 -14.01 -7.28 0.65
N ASP A 167 -15.27 -6.85 0.68
CA ASP A 167 -15.83 -5.88 -0.27
C ASP A 167 -15.65 -4.47 0.31
N ILE A 168 -14.58 -3.80 -0.08
CA ILE A 168 -14.20 -2.49 0.49
C ILE A 168 -15.21 -1.39 0.17
N LYS A 169 -16.01 -1.57 -0.88
CA LYS A 169 -17.04 -0.60 -1.24
C LYS A 169 -18.23 -0.65 -0.29
N SER A 170 -18.69 -1.85 0.08
CA SER A 170 -19.84 -2.03 0.98
C SER A 170 -19.41 -2.15 2.44
N ASP A 171 -18.17 -2.60 2.70
CA ASP A 171 -17.58 -2.79 4.03
C ASP A 171 -16.18 -2.13 4.10
N PRO A 172 -16.09 -0.79 4.08
CA PRO A 172 -14.81 -0.08 4.12
C PRO A 172 -14.04 -0.27 5.44
N ASN A 173 -14.67 -0.81 6.45
CA ASN A 173 -14.04 -1.12 7.74
C ASN A 173 -13.63 -2.59 7.87
N GLU A 174 -13.78 -3.41 6.81
CA GLU A 174 -13.35 -4.81 6.74
C GLU A 174 -13.82 -5.64 7.94
N LYS A 175 -15.11 -5.52 8.30
CA LYS A 175 -15.72 -6.21 9.46
C LYS A 175 -16.25 -7.58 9.11
N ARG A 176 -16.59 -7.83 7.83
CA ARG A 176 -17.18 -9.06 7.35
C ARG A 176 -16.23 -9.78 6.41
N ASN A 177 -15.55 -10.82 6.90
CA ASN A 177 -14.75 -11.69 6.05
C ASN A 177 -15.67 -12.58 5.20
N LEU A 178 -15.71 -12.33 3.89
CA LEU A 178 -16.53 -13.07 2.92
C LEU A 178 -15.99 -14.48 2.64
N ALA A 179 -14.71 -14.76 2.92
CA ALA A 179 -14.12 -16.06 2.71
C ALA A 179 -14.77 -17.17 3.58
N ASN A 180 -15.44 -16.78 4.67
CA ASN A 180 -16.15 -17.71 5.57
C ASN A 180 -17.57 -18.06 5.07
N ASP A 181 -18.06 -17.40 4.03
CA ASP A 181 -19.41 -17.57 3.49
C ASP A 181 -19.36 -18.42 2.20
N PRO A 182 -19.96 -19.63 2.18
CA PRO A 182 -19.90 -20.50 1.01
C PRO A 182 -20.46 -19.87 -0.28
N SER A 183 -21.34 -18.87 -0.18
CA SER A 183 -21.89 -18.18 -1.35
C SER A 183 -20.84 -17.35 -2.10
N PHE A 184 -19.69 -17.03 -1.47
CA PHE A 184 -18.58 -16.30 -2.07
C PHE A 184 -17.42 -17.21 -2.52
N ARG A 185 -17.58 -18.54 -2.50
CA ARG A 185 -16.51 -19.48 -2.85
C ARG A 185 -15.87 -19.17 -4.21
N SER A 186 -16.70 -18.94 -5.24
CA SER A 186 -16.19 -18.61 -6.58
C SER A 186 -15.39 -17.31 -6.62
N LEU A 187 -15.77 -16.33 -5.80
CA LEU A 187 -15.01 -15.07 -5.66
C LEU A 187 -13.66 -15.32 -5.00
N VAL A 188 -13.62 -16.09 -3.91
CA VAL A 188 -12.38 -16.46 -3.21
C VAL A 188 -11.43 -17.17 -4.17
N ASP A 189 -11.93 -18.20 -4.88
CA ASP A 189 -11.13 -18.97 -5.84
C ASP A 189 -10.60 -18.07 -6.99
N MET A 190 -11.41 -17.14 -7.48
CA MET A 190 -10.99 -16.17 -8.51
C MET A 190 -9.86 -15.26 -8.01
N LEU A 191 -9.97 -14.73 -6.81
CA LEU A 191 -8.97 -13.81 -6.23
C LEU A 191 -7.67 -14.55 -5.87
N ASP A 192 -7.75 -15.79 -5.37
CA ASP A 192 -6.59 -16.64 -5.12
C ASP A 192 -5.86 -16.96 -6.42
N ASN A 193 -6.58 -17.34 -7.47
CA ASN A 193 -6.01 -17.57 -8.79
C ASN A 193 -5.35 -16.31 -9.36
N ALA A 194 -5.96 -15.14 -9.17
CA ALA A 194 -5.37 -13.86 -9.57
C ALA A 194 -4.06 -13.56 -8.83
N LEU A 195 -4.01 -13.77 -7.51
CA LEU A 195 -2.78 -13.64 -6.73
C LEU A 195 -1.71 -14.60 -7.25
N ARG A 196 -2.06 -15.87 -7.42
CA ARG A 196 -1.12 -16.93 -7.86
C ARG A 196 -0.67 -16.81 -9.31
N SER A 197 -1.38 -16.03 -10.13
CA SER A 197 -0.92 -15.68 -11.47
C SER A 197 0.19 -14.62 -11.47
N ILE A 198 0.29 -13.83 -10.40
CA ILE A 198 1.32 -12.79 -10.22
C ILE A 198 2.54 -13.37 -9.48
N ILE A 199 2.30 -14.13 -8.41
CA ILE A 199 3.34 -14.60 -7.50
C ILE A 199 2.97 -15.95 -6.90
N ASN A 200 3.97 -16.74 -6.51
CA ASN A 200 3.75 -17.93 -5.67
C ASN A 200 4.04 -17.57 -4.22
N PRO A 201 3.02 -17.35 -3.36
CA PRO A 201 3.20 -16.85 -2.00
C PRO A 201 4.08 -17.75 -1.12
N GLU A 202 3.95 -19.06 -1.27
CA GLU A 202 4.70 -20.03 -0.48
C GLU A 202 6.20 -19.98 -0.81
N SER A 203 6.54 -19.92 -2.10
CA SER A 203 7.93 -19.84 -2.54
C SER A 203 8.60 -18.53 -2.12
N VAL A 204 7.84 -17.41 -2.15
CA VAL A 204 8.35 -16.11 -1.71
C VAL A 204 8.55 -16.06 -0.20
N ASP A 205 7.61 -16.61 0.58
CA ASP A 205 7.77 -16.73 2.03
C ASP A 205 9.00 -17.58 2.40
N GLU A 206 9.23 -18.69 1.70
CA GLU A 206 10.41 -19.54 1.90
C GLU A 206 11.71 -18.79 1.60
N ALA A 207 11.77 -18.04 0.50
CA ALA A 207 12.91 -17.24 0.13
C ALA A 207 13.17 -16.13 1.18
N ALA A 208 12.14 -15.39 1.59
CA ALA A 208 12.25 -14.35 2.62
C ALA A 208 12.75 -14.90 3.95
N ARG A 209 12.26 -16.06 4.39
CA ARG A 209 12.71 -16.75 5.61
C ARG A 209 14.16 -17.23 5.49
N SER A 210 14.58 -17.67 4.31
CA SER A 210 15.97 -18.07 4.05
C SER A 210 16.91 -16.89 4.18
N ASP A 211 16.54 -15.75 3.59
CA ASP A 211 17.32 -14.52 3.68
C ASP A 211 17.40 -13.97 5.11
N GLN A 212 16.28 -13.99 5.84
CA GLN A 212 16.25 -13.59 7.26
C GLN A 212 17.16 -14.48 8.11
N LYS A 213 17.16 -15.80 7.89
CA LYS A 213 18.08 -16.71 8.60
C LYS A 213 19.55 -16.43 8.28
N LYS A 214 19.84 -16.09 7.02
CA LYS A 214 21.19 -15.72 6.60
C LYS A 214 21.60 -14.40 7.27
N MET A 215 20.77 -13.36 7.20
CA MET A 215 21.04 -12.09 7.86
C MET A 215 21.27 -12.25 9.37
N LEU A 216 20.43 -13.06 10.03
CA LEU A 216 20.59 -13.34 11.46
C LEU A 216 21.94 -14.00 11.77
N LYS A 217 22.40 -14.90 10.92
CA LYS A 217 23.71 -15.57 11.04
C LYS A 217 24.87 -14.59 10.85
N ASP A 218 24.75 -13.72 9.84
CA ASP A 218 25.77 -12.73 9.50
C ASP A 218 25.98 -11.67 10.60
N VAL A 219 24.94 -11.37 11.39
CA VAL A 219 25.05 -10.44 12.54
C VAL A 219 25.44 -11.12 13.87
N GLY A 220 25.80 -12.40 13.87
CA GLY A 220 26.26 -13.11 15.07
C GLY A 220 25.22 -14.01 15.74
N GLY A 221 24.09 -14.27 15.09
CA GLY A 221 23.05 -15.19 15.55
C GLY A 221 22.01 -14.57 16.48
N ILE A 222 21.06 -15.40 16.89
CA ILE A 222 19.89 -14.97 17.67
C ILE A 222 20.30 -14.43 19.05
N ASP A 223 21.27 -15.07 19.71
CA ASP A 223 21.75 -14.66 21.03
C ASP A 223 22.37 -13.26 21.01
N PHE A 224 23.10 -12.94 19.93
CA PHE A 224 23.67 -11.61 19.73
C PHE A 224 22.58 -10.54 19.56
N VAL A 225 21.51 -10.84 18.81
CA VAL A 225 20.40 -9.91 18.60
C VAL A 225 19.59 -9.69 19.88
N LEU A 226 19.28 -10.77 20.61
CA LEU A 226 18.49 -10.69 21.85
C LEU A 226 19.23 -9.97 23.00
N ASN A 227 20.56 -9.99 23.01
CA ASN A 227 21.36 -9.34 24.04
C ASN A 227 21.77 -7.89 23.71
N ARG A 228 21.27 -7.31 22.61
CA ARG A 228 21.51 -5.91 22.21
C ARG A 228 20.49 -4.90 22.75
N GLY A 229 19.48 -5.35 23.52
CA GLY A 229 18.43 -4.49 24.09
C GLY A 229 18.82 -3.86 25.43
#